data_300f6deb2692fc89f3e7e11c36c93f6e
#
_entry.id   300f6deb2692fc89f3e7e11c36c93f6e
#
_cell.length_a   1.000
_cell.length_b   1.000
_cell.length_c   1.000
_cell.angle_alpha   90.00
_cell.angle_beta   90.00
_cell.angle_gamma   90.00
#
_symmetry.space_group_name_H-M   'P 1'
#
loop_
_entity.id
_entity.type
_entity.pdbx_description
1 polymer ?
#
loop_
_entity_poly.entity_id
_entity_poly.type
_entity_poly.pdbx_seq_one_letter_code
_entity_poly.pdbx_strand_id
1 'polypeptide(L)'
;MARESLITQEGLEKLREELEYLTTAKRREVAERIKEAREFGDIMENAEYDDAKNEQALLEQRIAQLEERLRRATVIDENHVNTDVVSVGVLVHVKDQKSGDSRKFQIVGSAEADPAEKKLSNESPIGSALVGHKRGEVVTVEVPRGPKRKLKITKIESV
;
A
#
# COMPACT_ATOMS: atom_id res chain seq x y z
N MET A 1 -17.06 -6.28 9.85
CA MET A 1 -16.32 -7.28 9.07
C MET A 1 -15.06 -6.68 8.48
N ALA A 2 -13.96 -7.37 8.59
CA ALA A 2 -12.73 -6.97 7.95
C ALA A 2 -12.89 -7.08 6.42
N ARG A 3 -12.62 -6.00 5.69
CA ARG A 3 -12.62 -6.03 4.23
C ARG A 3 -11.39 -6.79 3.75
N GLU A 4 -11.58 -7.68 2.78
CA GLU A 4 -10.45 -8.30 2.11
C GLU A 4 -9.64 -7.23 1.38
N SER A 5 -8.32 -7.31 1.50
CA SER A 5 -7.40 -6.42 0.81
C SER A 5 -6.82 -7.15 -0.39
N LEU A 6 -7.09 -6.65 -1.58
CA LEU A 6 -6.54 -7.20 -2.81
C LEU A 6 -5.07 -6.82 -2.94
N ILE A 7 -4.23 -7.77 -3.27
CA ILE A 7 -2.78 -7.59 -3.38
C ILE A 7 -2.22 -8.40 -4.54
N THR A 8 -1.19 -7.89 -5.21
CA THR A 8 -0.47 -8.63 -6.23
C THR A 8 0.48 -9.66 -5.57
N GLN A 9 0.93 -10.65 -6.34
CA GLN A 9 1.90 -11.62 -5.84
C GLN A 9 3.20 -10.93 -5.42
N GLU A 10 3.68 -9.97 -6.19
CA GLU A 10 4.87 -9.19 -5.87
C GLU A 10 4.71 -8.42 -4.55
N GLY A 11 3.56 -7.78 -4.36
CA GLY A 11 3.27 -7.05 -3.13
C GLY A 11 3.18 -7.96 -1.91
N LEU A 12 2.61 -9.15 -2.08
CA LEU A 12 2.55 -10.16 -1.02
C LEU A 12 3.95 -10.60 -0.60
N GLU A 13 4.84 -10.84 -1.56
CA GLU A 13 6.22 -11.22 -1.29
C GLU A 13 6.99 -10.12 -0.55
N LYS A 14 6.84 -8.86 -0.99
CA LYS A 14 7.43 -7.70 -0.30
C LYS A 14 6.94 -7.58 1.14
N LEU A 15 5.65 -7.78 1.36
CA LEU A 15 5.06 -7.73 2.69
C LEU A 15 5.62 -8.82 3.59
N ARG A 16 5.77 -10.04 3.09
CA ARG A 16 6.37 -11.17 3.81
C ARG A 16 7.83 -10.93 4.13
N GLU A 17 8.60 -10.39 3.19
CA GLU A 17 10.01 -10.06 3.38
C GLU A 17 10.19 -8.99 4.47
N GLU A 18 9.37 -7.94 4.43
CA GLU A 18 9.40 -6.90 5.45
C GLU A 18 9.06 -7.48 6.83
N LEU A 19 8.01 -8.30 6.91
CA LEU A 19 7.61 -8.93 8.15
C LEU A 19 8.71 -9.86 8.69
N GLU A 20 9.33 -10.66 7.84
CA GLU A 20 10.44 -11.52 8.23
C GLU A 20 11.61 -10.71 8.79
N TYR A 21 12.01 -9.63 8.10
CA TYR A 21 13.07 -8.75 8.56
C TYR A 21 12.75 -8.15 9.95
N LEU A 22 11.53 -7.62 10.11
CA LEU A 22 11.11 -6.97 11.36
C LEU A 22 11.04 -7.97 12.53
N THR A 23 10.58 -9.19 12.29
CA THR A 23 10.44 -10.21 13.34
C THR A 23 11.74 -10.93 13.69
N THR A 24 12.76 -10.84 12.86
CA THR A 24 14.07 -11.49 13.08
C THR A 24 15.17 -10.47 13.34
N ALA A 25 15.73 -9.89 12.30
CA ALA A 25 16.89 -8.99 12.41
C ALA A 25 16.58 -7.72 13.22
N LYS A 26 15.47 -7.07 12.94
CA LYS A 26 15.10 -5.83 13.62
C LYS A 26 14.75 -6.05 15.09
N ARG A 27 14.01 -7.09 15.43
CA ARG A 27 13.74 -7.44 16.82
C ARG A 27 15.02 -7.69 17.62
N ARG A 28 15.97 -8.38 16.99
CA ARG A 28 17.27 -8.66 17.62
C ARG A 28 18.05 -7.39 17.87
N GLU A 29 18.11 -6.50 16.88
CA GLU A 29 18.76 -5.21 16.99
C GLU A 29 18.18 -4.37 18.14
N VAL A 30 16.87 -4.27 18.23
CA VAL A 30 16.17 -3.53 19.28
C VAL A 30 16.39 -4.17 20.65
N ALA A 31 16.34 -5.49 20.75
CA ALA A 31 16.61 -6.21 22.00
C ALA A 31 18.04 -5.98 22.50
N GLU A 32 19.02 -5.96 21.61
CA GLU A 32 20.41 -5.64 21.97
C GLU A 32 20.53 -4.20 22.45
N ARG A 33 19.87 -3.26 21.81
CA ARG A 33 19.85 -1.86 22.21
C ARG A 33 19.25 -1.69 23.61
N ILE A 34 18.18 -2.40 23.92
CA ILE A 34 17.58 -2.40 25.27
C ILE A 34 18.55 -2.95 26.31
N LYS A 35 19.21 -4.06 25.97
CA LYS A 35 20.21 -4.70 26.85
C LYS A 35 21.36 -3.75 27.15
N GLU A 36 21.94 -3.12 26.14
CA GLU A 36 23.01 -2.16 26.26
C GLU A 36 22.58 -0.97 27.15
N ALA A 37 21.38 -0.44 26.92
CA ALA A 37 20.85 0.67 27.71
C ALA A 37 20.70 0.32 29.19
N ARG A 38 20.35 -0.93 29.53
CA ARG A 38 20.28 -1.40 30.91
C ARG A 38 21.64 -1.42 31.58
N GLU A 39 22.70 -1.70 30.84
CA GLU A 39 24.08 -1.77 31.37
C GLU A 39 24.65 -0.40 31.71
N PHE A 40 24.06 0.69 31.15
CA PHE A 40 24.55 2.06 31.39
C PHE A 40 24.10 2.71 32.69
N GLY A 41 23.28 2.08 33.49
CA GLY A 41 22.95 2.61 34.82
C GLY A 41 21.49 2.47 35.23
N ASP A 42 21.02 3.46 36.03
CA ASP A 42 19.71 3.42 36.66
C ASP A 42 18.57 3.46 35.61
N ILE A 43 17.73 2.44 35.59
CA ILE A 43 16.58 2.34 34.70
C ILE A 43 15.61 3.50 34.87
N MET A 44 15.51 4.09 36.07
CA MET A 44 14.56 5.17 36.36
C MET A 44 14.94 6.53 35.76
N GLU A 45 16.20 6.74 35.36
CA GLU A 45 16.70 8.02 34.80
C GLU A 45 17.46 7.81 33.49
N ASN A 46 17.23 6.71 32.80
CA ASN A 46 17.97 6.34 31.60
C ASN A 46 17.16 6.65 30.33
N ALA A 47 17.47 7.81 29.71
CA ALA A 47 16.81 8.23 28.45
C ALA A 47 17.04 7.24 27.29
N GLU A 48 18.23 6.62 27.24
CA GLU A 48 18.54 5.60 26.21
C GLU A 48 17.66 4.37 26.38
N TYR A 49 17.40 3.97 27.61
CA TYR A 49 16.50 2.85 27.90
C TYR A 49 15.06 3.18 27.46
N ASP A 50 14.57 4.37 27.80
CA ASP A 50 13.23 4.82 27.41
C ASP A 50 13.08 4.89 25.90
N ASP A 51 14.07 5.42 25.19
CA ASP A 51 14.07 5.49 23.73
C ASP A 51 14.07 4.09 23.11
N ALA A 52 14.85 3.17 23.64
CA ALA A 52 14.90 1.79 23.17
C ALA A 52 13.56 1.05 23.40
N LYS A 53 12.91 1.28 24.52
CA LYS A 53 11.59 0.72 24.83
C LYS A 53 10.52 1.31 23.91
N ASN A 54 10.59 2.60 23.60
CA ASN A 54 9.68 3.23 22.65
C ASN A 54 9.87 2.66 21.24
N GLU A 55 11.11 2.46 20.83
CA GLU A 55 11.42 1.82 19.53
C GLU A 55 10.84 0.40 19.47
N GLN A 56 10.94 -0.37 20.56
CA GLN A 56 10.34 -1.70 20.66
C GLN A 56 8.82 -1.64 20.48
N ALA A 57 8.15 -0.69 21.14
CA ALA A 57 6.70 -0.54 21.03
C ALA A 57 6.26 -0.21 19.61
N LEU A 58 6.98 0.69 18.93
CA LEU A 58 6.70 1.05 17.53
C LEU A 58 6.94 -0.14 16.58
N LEU A 59 8.00 -0.91 16.83
CA LEU A 59 8.30 -2.11 16.06
C LEU A 59 7.19 -3.15 16.18
N GLU A 60 6.73 -3.43 17.40
CA GLU A 60 5.65 -4.41 17.62
C GLU A 60 4.33 -3.94 17.00
N GLN A 61 4.06 -2.64 17.04
CA GLN A 61 2.89 -2.06 16.38
C GLN A 61 2.97 -2.26 14.86
N ARG A 62 4.14 -2.02 14.27
CA ARG A 62 4.35 -2.22 12.83
C ARG A 62 4.19 -3.68 12.43
N ILE A 63 4.74 -4.60 13.22
CA ILE A 63 4.60 -6.05 13.00
C ILE A 63 3.11 -6.44 13.02
N ALA A 64 2.36 -5.97 14.02
CA ALA A 64 0.93 -6.27 14.12
C ALA A 64 0.15 -5.74 12.91
N GLN A 65 0.48 -4.56 12.41
CA GLN A 65 -0.14 -4.00 11.21
C GLN A 65 0.14 -4.85 9.96
N LEU A 66 1.38 -5.33 9.80
CA LEU A 66 1.75 -6.18 8.67
C LEU A 66 1.10 -7.56 8.74
N GLU A 67 1.04 -8.14 9.93
CA GLU A 67 0.35 -9.42 10.14
C GLU A 67 -1.14 -9.31 9.82
N GLU A 68 -1.77 -8.21 10.19
CA GLU A 68 -3.18 -7.95 9.88
C GLU A 68 -3.40 -7.80 8.37
N ARG A 69 -2.51 -7.09 7.69
CA ARG A 69 -2.57 -6.96 6.22
C ARG A 69 -2.41 -8.30 5.53
N LEU A 70 -1.47 -9.14 5.99
CA LEU A 70 -1.28 -10.49 5.45
C LEU A 70 -2.52 -11.35 5.64
N ARG A 71 -3.15 -11.28 6.80
CA ARG A 71 -4.36 -12.07 7.10
C ARG A 71 -5.51 -11.70 6.18
N ARG A 72 -5.64 -10.41 5.82
CA ARG A 72 -6.69 -9.91 4.94
C ARG A 72 -6.36 -10.00 3.46
N ALA A 73 -5.10 -10.30 3.12
CA ALA A 73 -4.64 -10.26 1.75
C ALA A 73 -5.26 -11.37 0.91
N THR A 74 -5.84 -10.99 -0.21
CA THR A 74 -6.31 -11.92 -1.24
C THR A 74 -5.45 -11.68 -2.47
N VAL A 75 -4.70 -12.70 -2.88
CA VAL A 75 -3.79 -12.61 -4.03
C VAL A 75 -4.59 -12.60 -5.32
N ILE A 76 -4.26 -11.67 -6.19
CA ILE A 76 -4.84 -11.57 -7.52
C ILE A 76 -4.04 -12.49 -8.44
N ASP A 77 -4.73 -13.34 -9.17
CA ASP A 77 -4.10 -14.17 -10.18
C ASP A 77 -3.80 -13.31 -11.41
N GLU A 78 -2.54 -12.92 -11.57
CA GLU A 78 -2.07 -12.10 -12.70
C GLU A 78 -2.28 -12.77 -14.06
N ASN A 79 -2.38 -14.10 -14.08
CA ASN A 79 -2.62 -14.86 -15.31
C ASN A 79 -4.08 -14.77 -15.79
N HIS A 80 -4.97 -14.31 -14.91
CA HIS A 80 -6.40 -14.22 -15.20
C HIS A 80 -6.94 -12.80 -15.05
N VAL A 81 -6.06 -11.79 -15.16
CA VAL A 81 -6.47 -10.39 -15.08
C VAL A 81 -7.38 -10.08 -16.27
N ASN A 82 -8.63 -9.73 -15.95
CA ASN A 82 -9.60 -9.32 -16.95
C ASN A 82 -9.32 -7.87 -17.36
N THR A 83 -8.97 -7.64 -18.62
CA THR A 83 -8.73 -6.31 -19.17
C THR A 83 -10.00 -5.63 -19.71
N ASP A 84 -11.15 -6.28 -19.59
CA ASP A 84 -12.43 -5.67 -19.98
C ASP A 84 -12.91 -4.66 -18.94
N VAL A 85 -12.52 -4.83 -17.68
CA VAL A 85 -12.93 -4.00 -16.55
C VAL A 85 -11.71 -3.58 -15.76
N VAL A 86 -11.70 -2.35 -15.27
CA VAL A 86 -10.63 -1.87 -14.38
C VAL A 86 -10.69 -2.62 -13.06
N SER A 87 -9.59 -3.26 -12.70
CA SER A 87 -9.44 -3.98 -11.43
C SER A 87 -8.01 -3.83 -10.92
N VAL A 88 -7.75 -4.30 -9.71
CA VAL A 88 -6.38 -4.31 -9.19
C VAL A 88 -5.51 -5.23 -10.06
N GLY A 89 -4.31 -4.77 -10.40
CA GLY A 89 -3.37 -5.49 -11.27
C GLY A 89 -3.37 -5.05 -12.72
N VAL A 90 -4.19 -4.07 -13.11
CA VAL A 90 -4.21 -3.55 -14.48
C VAL A 90 -3.52 -2.21 -14.58
N LEU A 91 -3.02 -1.91 -15.79
CA LEU A 91 -2.54 -0.59 -16.17
C LEU A 91 -3.65 0.12 -16.93
N VAL A 92 -4.13 1.24 -16.41
CA VAL A 92 -5.22 2.02 -16.98
C VAL A 92 -4.69 3.27 -17.65
N HIS A 93 -5.05 3.47 -18.90
CA HIS A 93 -4.80 4.71 -19.63
C HIS A 93 -6.04 5.59 -19.56
N VAL A 94 -5.90 6.82 -19.08
CA VAL A 94 -6.99 7.76 -18.96
C VAL A 94 -6.65 9.09 -19.62
N LYS A 95 -7.68 9.78 -20.10
CA LYS A 95 -7.55 11.12 -20.68
C LYS A 95 -8.47 12.08 -19.92
N ASP A 96 -7.87 13.18 -19.42
CA ASP A 96 -8.63 14.23 -18.76
C ASP A 96 -9.48 14.96 -19.81
N GLN A 97 -10.77 15.01 -19.61
CA GLN A 97 -11.70 15.61 -20.56
C GLN A 97 -11.59 17.14 -20.63
N LYS A 98 -11.07 17.77 -19.57
CA LYS A 98 -10.93 19.22 -19.50
C LYS A 98 -9.59 19.69 -20.07
N SER A 99 -8.48 19.09 -19.63
CA SER A 99 -7.13 19.48 -20.04
C SER A 99 -6.67 18.77 -21.31
N GLY A 100 -7.23 17.60 -21.63
CA GLY A 100 -6.78 16.76 -22.73
C GLY A 100 -5.54 15.93 -22.42
N ASP A 101 -5.01 16.02 -21.22
CA ASP A 101 -3.82 15.26 -20.81
C ASP A 101 -4.11 13.77 -20.69
N SER A 102 -3.18 12.97 -21.17
CA SER A 102 -3.24 11.51 -21.05
C SER A 102 -2.31 11.05 -19.93
N ARG A 103 -2.79 10.13 -19.11
CA ARG A 103 -2.02 9.56 -18.00
C ARG A 103 -2.22 8.05 -17.93
N LYS A 104 -1.23 7.38 -17.37
CA LYS A 104 -1.27 5.95 -17.10
C LYS A 104 -1.18 5.72 -15.61
N PHE A 105 -2.02 4.84 -15.09
CA PHE A 105 -1.98 4.46 -13.68
C PHE A 105 -2.05 2.95 -13.55
N GLN A 106 -1.18 2.39 -12.71
CA GLN A 106 -1.30 0.99 -12.31
C GLN A 106 -2.19 0.95 -11.07
N ILE A 107 -3.25 0.16 -11.11
CA ILE A 107 -4.12 -0.02 -9.95
C ILE A 107 -3.56 -1.14 -9.08
N VAL A 108 -3.26 -0.82 -7.85
CA VAL A 108 -2.64 -1.75 -6.90
C VAL A 108 -3.43 -1.79 -5.60
N GLY A 109 -3.11 -2.74 -4.71
CA GLY A 109 -3.64 -2.73 -3.35
C GLY A 109 -3.03 -1.60 -2.53
N SER A 110 -3.69 -1.19 -1.45
CA SER A 110 -3.26 -0.04 -0.62
C SER A 110 -1.84 -0.20 -0.07
N ALA A 111 -1.39 -1.44 0.19
CA ALA A 111 -0.04 -1.70 0.67
C ALA A 111 1.06 -1.43 -0.35
N GLU A 112 0.72 -1.45 -1.63
CA GLU A 112 1.66 -1.28 -2.75
C GLU A 112 1.62 0.11 -3.36
N ALA A 113 0.71 0.98 -2.92
CA ALA A 113 0.51 2.29 -3.52
C ALA A 113 1.75 3.15 -3.43
N ASP A 114 2.14 3.72 -4.58
CA ASP A 114 3.26 4.65 -4.69
C ASP A 114 2.93 5.69 -5.77
N PRO A 115 2.40 6.86 -5.38
CA PRO A 115 2.04 7.90 -6.34
C PRO A 115 3.21 8.37 -7.23
N ALA A 116 4.44 8.33 -6.71
CA ALA A 116 5.63 8.71 -7.48
C ALA A 116 5.88 7.77 -8.66
N GLU A 117 5.55 6.48 -8.50
CA GLU A 117 5.65 5.48 -9.57
C GLU A 117 4.33 5.29 -10.32
N LYS A 118 3.35 6.15 -10.08
CA LYS A 118 2.00 6.10 -10.68
C LYS A 118 1.24 4.81 -10.35
N LYS A 119 1.50 4.25 -9.16
CA LYS A 119 0.77 3.12 -8.61
C LYS A 119 -0.29 3.65 -7.65
N LEU A 120 -1.54 3.55 -8.06
CA LEU A 120 -2.68 4.05 -7.28
C LEU A 120 -3.39 2.92 -6.56
N SER A 121 -3.70 3.14 -5.30
CA SER A 121 -4.55 2.24 -4.53
C SER A 121 -5.95 2.17 -5.11
N ASN A 122 -6.54 0.99 -5.10
CA ASN A 122 -7.96 0.80 -5.43
C ASN A 122 -8.88 1.55 -4.46
N GLU A 123 -8.37 1.97 -3.31
CA GLU A 123 -9.10 2.77 -2.31
C GLU A 123 -8.84 4.28 -2.44
N SER A 124 -7.88 4.70 -3.28
CA SER A 124 -7.63 6.12 -3.55
C SER A 124 -8.79 6.76 -4.31
N PRO A 125 -8.95 8.11 -4.25
CA PRO A 125 -10.05 8.79 -4.95
C PRO A 125 -10.12 8.46 -6.45
N ILE A 126 -8.97 8.47 -7.14
CA ILE A 126 -8.93 8.16 -8.58
C ILE A 126 -9.10 6.66 -8.79
N GLY A 127 -8.37 5.83 -8.04
CA GLY A 127 -8.43 4.37 -8.16
C GLY A 127 -9.84 3.81 -7.92
N SER A 128 -10.49 4.26 -6.84
CA SER A 128 -11.85 3.81 -6.50
C SER A 128 -12.88 4.25 -7.53
N ALA A 129 -12.69 5.41 -8.15
CA ALA A 129 -13.58 5.89 -9.22
C ALA A 129 -13.43 5.07 -10.50
N LEU A 130 -12.22 4.58 -10.80
CA LEU A 130 -11.94 3.82 -12.01
C LEU A 130 -12.32 2.35 -11.91
N VAL A 131 -12.17 1.73 -10.73
CA VAL A 131 -12.45 0.30 -10.53
C VAL A 131 -13.89 -0.04 -10.89
N GLY A 132 -14.08 -1.11 -11.65
CA GLY A 132 -15.40 -1.57 -12.10
C GLY A 132 -15.89 -0.95 -13.40
N HIS A 133 -15.18 0.04 -13.94
CA HIS A 133 -15.52 0.69 -15.21
C HIS A 133 -14.80 0.07 -16.38
N LYS A 134 -15.35 0.26 -17.58
CA LYS A 134 -14.87 -0.32 -18.82
C LYS A 134 -14.18 0.71 -19.72
N ARG A 135 -13.40 0.21 -20.67
CA ARG A 135 -12.83 1.04 -21.72
C ARG A 135 -13.93 1.85 -22.44
N GLY A 136 -13.65 3.13 -22.66
CA GLY A 136 -14.58 4.06 -23.31
C GLY A 136 -15.50 4.80 -22.35
N GLU A 137 -15.61 4.37 -21.11
CA GLU A 137 -16.42 5.06 -20.10
C GLU A 137 -15.71 6.33 -19.59
N VAL A 138 -16.50 7.34 -19.27
CA VAL A 138 -16.04 8.56 -18.62
C VAL A 138 -16.45 8.49 -17.17
N VAL A 139 -15.47 8.56 -16.26
CA VAL A 139 -15.72 8.55 -14.83
C VAL A 139 -15.49 9.91 -14.22
N THR A 140 -16.31 10.27 -13.24
CA THR A 140 -16.15 11.50 -12.48
C THR A 140 -15.38 11.20 -11.21
N VAL A 141 -14.24 11.88 -11.02
CA VAL A 141 -13.40 11.73 -9.85
C VAL A 141 -13.62 12.93 -8.93
N GLU A 142 -14.02 12.67 -7.69
CA GLU A 142 -14.14 13.68 -6.66
C GLU A 142 -12.84 13.72 -5.85
N VAL A 143 -12.18 14.87 -5.86
CA VAL A 143 -10.98 15.09 -5.05
C VAL A 143 -11.34 15.97 -3.85
N PRO A 144 -10.71 15.73 -2.66
CA PRO A 144 -11.05 16.49 -1.44
C PRO A 144 -10.83 17.99 -1.56
N ARG A 145 -9.90 18.41 -2.43
CA ARG A 145 -9.58 19.83 -2.64
C ARG A 145 -9.47 20.09 -4.13
N GLY A 146 -10.54 20.55 -4.74
CA GLY A 146 -10.52 20.92 -6.14
C GLY A 146 -11.80 20.55 -6.88
N PRO A 147 -11.92 20.97 -8.15
CA PRO A 147 -13.07 20.65 -8.97
C PRO A 147 -13.08 19.16 -9.33
N LYS A 148 -14.26 18.63 -9.56
CA LYS A 148 -14.44 17.28 -10.05
C LYS A 148 -13.74 17.13 -11.40
N ARG A 149 -13.04 16.01 -11.57
CA ARG A 149 -12.37 15.68 -12.82
C ARG A 149 -13.14 14.58 -13.55
N LYS A 150 -13.25 14.74 -14.86
CA LYS A 150 -13.82 13.69 -15.73
C LYS A 150 -12.69 13.04 -16.50
N LEU A 151 -12.52 11.75 -16.30
CA LEU A 151 -11.48 10.97 -16.94
C LEU A 151 -12.12 9.92 -17.85
N LYS A 152 -11.67 9.87 -19.10
CA LYS A 152 -12.11 8.84 -20.04
C LYS A 152 -11.09 7.70 -20.03
N ILE A 153 -11.57 6.49 -19.86
CA ILE A 153 -10.73 5.29 -19.92
C ILE A 153 -10.49 4.96 -21.40
N THR A 154 -9.24 5.11 -21.85
CA THR A 154 -8.88 4.91 -23.25
C THR A 154 -8.35 3.52 -23.54
N LYS A 155 -7.67 2.91 -22.54
CA LYS A 155 -7.10 1.56 -22.68
C LYS A 155 -6.94 0.90 -21.32
N ILE A 156 -7.12 -0.41 -21.28
CA ILE A 156 -6.85 -1.24 -20.10
C ILE A 156 -5.88 -2.35 -20.53
N GLU A 157 -4.74 -2.44 -19.86
CA GLU A 157 -3.72 -3.46 -20.16
C GLU A 157 -3.41 -4.27 -18.90
N SER A 158 -3.01 -5.53 -19.09
CA SER A 158 -2.38 -6.31 -18.03
C SER A 158 -0.93 -5.84 -17.86
N VAL A 159 -0.46 -5.84 -16.63
CA VAL A 159 0.93 -5.47 -16.32
C VAL A 159 1.86 -6.65 -16.59
#